data_2b11671540ce18f113facec384c9dc91
#
_entry.id   2b11671540ce18f113facec384c9dc91
#
_cell.length_a   1.000
_cell.length_b   1.000
_cell.length_c   1.000
_cell.angle_alpha   90.00
_cell.angle_beta   90.00
_cell.angle_gamma   90.00
#
_symmetry.space_group_name_H-M   'P 1'
#
loop_
_entity.id
_entity.type
_entity.pdbx_description
1 polymer ?
#
loop_
_entity_poly.entity_id
_entity_poly.type
_entity_poly.pdbx_seq_one_letter_code
_entity_poly.pdbx_strand_id
1 'polypeptide(L)'
;MTKPTRLSIPQLIIALSAISLLLIPSYGFAESSSPPGSDVDVKRLVSNIHWLGHDSFRIEGDGVVIYTDPWQLEEGGKADIILITHDHGDHCSPADVDKVKKQDTVIVTVGAAAAKLSGSIRVVKPGDKLTVKGIPISTVPAYNLNKFRSPGVPFHPREAGYVGFVFTVEGRRIYHAGDTDNIPEMAGIDADVALLPVSGIYVMTAEEAVEAVTRIKPEVAIPMHVGRGIGSLADAERFKEKASVPVEILPMER
;
A
#
# COMPACT_ATOMS: atom_id res chain seq x y z
N MET A 1 2.41 -90.86 35.05
CA MET A 1 1.28 -90.47 35.84
C MET A 1 1.45 -88.99 36.23
N THR A 2 0.93 -88.10 35.46
CA THR A 2 1.02 -86.66 35.70
C THR A 2 -0.39 -86.06 35.70
N LYS A 3 -0.74 -85.44 36.81
CA LYS A 3 -2.04 -84.75 37.02
C LYS A 3 -2.16 -83.49 36.17
N PRO A 4 -3.33 -83.15 35.63
CA PRO A 4 -3.51 -81.91 34.92
C PRO A 4 -3.76 -80.76 35.92
N THR A 5 -3.06 -79.68 35.73
CA THR A 5 -3.22 -78.39 36.45
C THR A 5 -4.42 -77.66 35.90
N ARG A 6 -5.29 -77.20 36.78
CA ARG A 6 -6.43 -76.32 36.45
C ARG A 6 -5.94 -74.87 36.23
N LEU A 7 -6.26 -74.30 35.09
CA LEU A 7 -6.13 -72.86 34.87
C LEU A 7 -7.35 -72.14 35.47
N SER A 8 -7.14 -71.19 36.33
CA SER A 8 -8.12 -70.27 36.85
C SER A 8 -8.31 -69.07 35.87
N ILE A 9 -9.54 -68.74 35.55
CA ILE A 9 -9.93 -67.60 34.72
C ILE A 9 -9.95 -66.39 35.60
N PRO A 10 -9.23 -65.26 35.27
CA PRO A 10 -9.35 -64.03 36.00
C PRO A 10 -10.65 -63.31 35.64
N GLN A 11 -11.34 -62.82 36.65
CA GLN A 11 -12.55 -62.01 36.55
C GLN A 11 -12.22 -60.67 35.86
N LEU A 12 -12.94 -60.37 34.77
CA LEU A 12 -12.87 -59.13 34.05
C LEU A 12 -13.67 -58.07 34.86
N ILE A 13 -12.95 -57.13 35.47
CA ILE A 13 -13.56 -55.95 36.12
C ILE A 13 -13.86 -54.93 35.02
N ILE A 14 -15.12 -54.72 34.69
CA ILE A 14 -15.57 -53.65 33.80
C ILE A 14 -15.56 -52.35 34.59
N ALA A 15 -14.54 -51.54 34.38
CA ALA A 15 -14.52 -50.16 34.86
C ALA A 15 -15.37 -49.29 33.94
N LEU A 16 -16.52 -48.83 34.43
CA LEU A 16 -17.28 -47.73 33.77
C LEU A 16 -16.46 -46.44 33.88
N SER A 17 -15.83 -46.04 32.79
CA SER A 17 -15.25 -44.71 32.69
C SER A 17 -16.37 -43.70 32.37
N ALA A 18 -16.69 -42.84 33.31
CA ALA A 18 -17.53 -41.67 33.09
C ALA A 18 -16.84 -40.73 32.11
N ILE A 19 -17.38 -40.62 30.91
CA ILE A 19 -16.96 -39.61 29.92
C ILE A 19 -17.49 -38.27 30.43
N SER A 20 -16.63 -37.49 31.06
CA SER A 20 -16.89 -36.07 31.31
C SER A 20 -16.85 -35.32 29.97
N LEU A 21 -18.02 -34.93 29.50
CA LEU A 21 -18.18 -34.06 28.35
C LEU A 21 -17.66 -32.67 28.72
N LEU A 22 -16.38 -32.39 28.43
CA LEU A 22 -15.82 -31.05 28.49
C LEU A 22 -16.53 -30.18 27.45
N LEU A 23 -17.42 -29.32 27.90
CA LEU A 23 -17.93 -28.18 27.15
C LEU A 23 -16.74 -27.29 26.83
N ILE A 24 -16.21 -27.41 25.61
CA ILE A 24 -15.27 -26.45 25.03
C ILE A 24 -16.09 -25.19 24.74
N PRO A 25 -15.80 -24.03 25.37
CA PRO A 25 -16.44 -22.79 24.96
C PRO A 25 -16.05 -22.55 23.49
N SER A 26 -17.05 -22.52 22.60
CA SER A 26 -16.86 -22.03 21.25
C SER A 26 -16.45 -20.56 21.36
N TYR A 27 -15.16 -20.29 21.22
CA TYR A 27 -14.70 -18.96 20.90
C TYR A 27 -15.28 -18.63 19.52
N GLY A 28 -16.41 -17.95 19.52
CA GLY A 28 -16.91 -17.29 18.34
C GLY A 28 -15.79 -16.37 17.88
N PHE A 29 -15.25 -16.64 16.70
CA PHE A 29 -14.50 -15.63 15.97
C PHE A 29 -15.46 -14.45 15.85
N ALA A 30 -15.20 -13.40 16.62
CA ALA A 30 -15.85 -12.12 16.38
C ALA A 30 -15.49 -11.77 14.93
N GLU A 31 -16.48 -11.82 14.04
CA GLU A 31 -16.42 -11.09 12.79
C GLU A 31 -15.94 -9.69 13.17
N SER A 32 -14.80 -9.28 12.63
CA SER A 32 -14.31 -7.92 12.78
C SER A 32 -15.33 -7.05 12.06
N SER A 33 -16.37 -6.65 12.79
CA SER A 33 -17.24 -5.56 12.36
C SER A 33 -16.33 -4.36 12.22
N SER A 34 -16.15 -3.90 11.00
CA SER A 34 -15.57 -2.59 10.72
C SER A 34 -16.21 -1.58 11.67
N PRO A 35 -15.45 -0.66 12.28
CA PRO A 35 -16.03 0.31 13.19
C PRO A 35 -17.16 1.07 12.48
N PRO A 36 -18.30 1.33 13.15
CA PRO A 36 -19.37 2.11 12.56
C PRO A 36 -18.86 3.54 12.34
N GLY A 37 -18.65 3.94 11.07
CA GLY A 37 -18.19 5.27 10.71
C GLY A 37 -17.58 5.41 9.32
N SER A 38 -17.50 4.38 8.50
CA SER A 38 -16.81 4.44 7.20
C SER A 38 -17.76 4.41 5.99
N ASP A 39 -18.92 5.02 6.07
CA ASP A 39 -19.77 5.28 4.89
C ASP A 39 -19.34 6.53 4.10
N VAL A 40 -18.05 6.88 4.15
CA VAL A 40 -17.54 7.85 3.19
C VAL A 40 -17.52 7.14 1.84
N ASP A 41 -18.39 7.58 0.96
CA ASP A 41 -18.40 7.14 -0.43
C ASP A 41 -17.00 7.35 -1.01
N VAL A 42 -16.43 6.33 -1.63
CA VAL A 42 -15.09 6.40 -2.25
C VAL A 42 -14.98 7.56 -3.23
N LYS A 43 -16.09 7.98 -3.87
CA LYS A 43 -16.16 9.17 -4.72
C LYS A 43 -15.86 10.46 -3.96
N ARG A 44 -16.33 10.58 -2.71
CA ARG A 44 -16.00 11.72 -1.86
C ARG A 44 -14.53 11.73 -1.52
N LEU A 45 -13.92 10.58 -1.19
CA LEU A 45 -12.48 10.50 -0.96
C LEU A 45 -11.71 10.91 -2.22
N VAL A 46 -12.10 10.40 -3.41
CA VAL A 46 -11.44 10.76 -4.68
C VAL A 46 -11.49 12.25 -4.94
N SER A 47 -12.59 12.95 -4.56
CA SER A 47 -12.68 14.41 -4.70
C SER A 47 -11.71 15.20 -3.79
N ASN A 48 -11.13 14.56 -2.79
CA ASN A 48 -10.11 15.11 -1.90
C ASN A 48 -8.68 14.66 -2.28
N ILE A 49 -8.53 13.97 -3.42
CA ILE A 49 -7.24 13.59 -4.00
C ILE A 49 -6.96 14.52 -5.18
N HIS A 50 -5.92 15.33 -5.07
CA HIS A 50 -5.52 16.33 -6.03
C HIS A 50 -4.23 15.87 -6.72
N TRP A 51 -4.28 15.64 -8.03
CA TRP A 51 -3.10 15.25 -8.79
C TRP A 51 -2.27 16.47 -9.18
N LEU A 52 -1.01 16.48 -8.78
CA LEU A 52 -0.08 17.59 -9.02
C LEU A 52 0.88 17.33 -10.19
N GLY A 53 0.67 16.20 -10.88
CA GLY A 53 1.50 15.73 -11.99
C GLY A 53 2.47 14.63 -11.56
N HIS A 54 2.85 13.75 -12.50
CA HIS A 54 3.71 12.60 -12.24
C HIS A 54 3.13 11.71 -11.11
N ASP A 55 3.89 11.44 -10.06
CA ASP A 55 3.46 10.68 -8.87
C ASP A 55 3.15 11.59 -7.66
N SER A 56 3.06 12.90 -7.92
CA SER A 56 2.77 13.89 -6.88
C SER A 56 1.27 14.03 -6.67
N PHE A 57 0.84 13.83 -5.44
CA PHE A 57 -0.54 14.07 -5.02
C PHE A 57 -0.60 14.86 -3.72
N ARG A 58 -1.70 15.62 -3.56
CA ARG A 58 -2.14 16.20 -2.30
C ARG A 58 -3.44 15.54 -1.91
N ILE A 59 -3.52 14.98 -0.71
CA ILE A 59 -4.69 14.29 -0.18
C ILE A 59 -5.13 14.97 1.10
N GLU A 60 -6.40 15.30 1.21
CA GLU A 60 -6.99 15.99 2.37
C GLU A 60 -8.04 15.11 3.05
N GLY A 61 -7.99 15.02 4.38
CA GLY A 61 -8.97 14.29 5.19
C GLY A 61 -8.51 14.11 6.62
N ASP A 62 -9.40 13.74 7.52
CA ASP A 62 -9.13 13.58 8.96
C ASP A 62 -8.43 14.80 9.60
N GLY A 63 -8.60 15.99 9.03
CA GLY A 63 -7.97 17.21 9.48
C GLY A 63 -6.47 17.32 9.17
N VAL A 64 -5.94 16.50 8.28
CA VAL A 64 -4.54 16.52 7.83
C VAL A 64 -4.43 16.71 6.33
N VAL A 65 -3.31 17.26 5.90
CA VAL A 65 -2.91 17.39 4.49
C VAL A 65 -1.69 16.51 4.26
N ILE A 66 -1.82 15.55 3.35
CA ILE A 66 -0.77 14.58 3.00
C ILE A 66 -0.29 14.89 1.58
N TYR A 67 1.02 14.95 1.39
CA TYR A 67 1.65 14.97 0.08
C TYR A 67 2.38 13.66 -0.18
N THR A 68 2.29 13.15 -1.41
CA THR A 68 3.11 12.04 -1.89
C THR A 68 4.07 12.55 -2.97
N ASP A 69 5.32 12.11 -2.90
CA ASP A 69 6.38 12.35 -3.91
C ASP A 69 6.37 13.77 -4.51
N PRO A 70 6.48 14.85 -3.69
CA PRO A 70 6.34 16.23 -4.17
C PRO A 70 7.45 16.60 -5.15
N TRP A 71 7.07 16.90 -6.40
CA TRP A 71 7.98 17.24 -7.49
C TRP A 71 7.39 18.25 -8.45
N GLN A 72 8.19 19.26 -8.84
CA GLN A 72 7.79 20.36 -9.74
C GLN A 72 6.51 21.09 -9.30
N LEU A 73 6.34 21.27 -8.01
CA LEU A 73 5.21 22.02 -7.46
C LEU A 73 5.36 23.51 -7.80
N GLU A 74 4.30 24.12 -8.32
CA GLU A 74 4.25 25.57 -8.53
C GLU A 74 4.02 26.28 -7.20
N GLU A 75 2.92 25.94 -6.51
CA GLU A 75 2.56 26.38 -5.16
C GLU A 75 1.88 25.23 -4.43
N GLY A 76 1.67 25.34 -3.13
CA GLY A 76 0.96 24.32 -2.38
C GLY A 76 0.60 24.73 -0.97
N GLY A 77 -0.50 24.15 -0.46
CA GLY A 77 -0.85 24.21 0.95
C GLY A 77 0.20 23.51 1.82
N LYS A 78 0.22 23.84 3.11
CA LYS A 78 1.22 23.28 4.02
C LYS A 78 0.87 21.84 4.41
N ALA A 79 1.82 20.93 4.22
CA ALA A 79 1.70 19.52 4.54
C ALA A 79 1.77 19.23 6.05
N ASP A 80 0.93 18.33 6.50
CA ASP A 80 1.07 17.67 7.81
C ASP A 80 2.00 16.47 7.71
N ILE A 81 1.85 15.69 6.63
CA ILE A 81 2.61 14.49 6.35
C ILE A 81 3.13 14.57 4.91
N ILE A 82 4.38 14.16 4.70
CA ILE A 82 4.95 13.99 3.36
C ILE A 82 5.42 12.53 3.27
N LEU A 83 4.91 11.78 2.29
CA LEU A 83 5.29 10.41 1.99
C LEU A 83 6.18 10.44 0.75
N ILE A 84 7.41 9.91 0.86
CA ILE A 84 8.34 9.85 -0.26
C ILE A 84 8.76 8.40 -0.46
N THR A 85 8.46 7.86 -1.64
CA THR A 85 8.59 6.45 -1.96
C THR A 85 10.04 6.02 -2.11
N HIS A 86 10.86 6.86 -2.73
CA HIS A 86 12.28 6.58 -2.99
C HIS A 86 13.06 7.86 -3.26
N ASP A 87 14.35 7.73 -3.57
CA ASP A 87 15.29 8.86 -3.60
C ASP A 87 15.57 9.44 -4.99
N HIS A 88 14.90 9.01 -6.06
CA HIS A 88 15.04 9.65 -7.37
C HIS A 88 14.52 11.09 -7.34
N GLY A 89 15.10 11.96 -8.18
CA GLY A 89 14.87 13.40 -8.11
C GLY A 89 13.45 13.84 -8.46
N ASP A 90 12.72 13.03 -9.20
CA ASP A 90 11.33 13.22 -9.61
C ASP A 90 10.30 12.72 -8.56
N HIS A 91 10.78 12.18 -7.42
CA HIS A 91 9.98 11.79 -6.26
C HIS A 91 10.49 12.46 -4.98
N CYS A 92 11.80 12.62 -4.85
CA CYS A 92 12.45 13.22 -3.70
C CYS A 92 13.11 14.54 -4.09
N SER A 93 12.34 15.61 -4.21
CA SER A 93 12.81 16.96 -4.47
C SER A 93 12.89 17.76 -3.16
N PRO A 94 14.10 18.01 -2.57
CA PRO A 94 14.23 18.82 -1.37
C PRO A 94 13.60 20.21 -1.53
N ALA A 95 13.72 20.82 -2.72
CA ALA A 95 13.18 22.13 -3.00
C ALA A 95 11.64 22.14 -2.94
N ASP A 96 10.98 21.10 -3.45
CA ASP A 96 9.51 21.02 -3.41
C ASP A 96 9.01 20.60 -2.02
N VAL A 97 9.74 19.72 -1.32
CA VAL A 97 9.49 19.43 0.10
C VAL A 97 9.52 20.73 0.93
N ASP A 98 10.52 21.59 0.70
CA ASP A 98 10.65 22.86 1.42
C ASP A 98 9.52 23.85 1.13
N LYS A 99 8.91 23.81 -0.07
CA LYS A 99 7.74 24.66 -0.39
C LYS A 99 6.52 24.29 0.46
N VAL A 100 6.28 23.00 0.68
CA VAL A 100 5.05 22.52 1.33
C VAL A 100 5.22 22.20 2.82
N LYS A 101 6.44 21.93 3.30
CA LYS A 101 6.65 21.62 4.72
C LYS A 101 6.39 22.82 5.64
N LYS A 102 5.97 22.55 6.85
CA LYS A 102 5.86 23.45 8.00
C LYS A 102 6.67 22.88 9.18
N GLN A 103 6.75 23.61 10.28
CA GLN A 103 7.59 23.24 11.43
C GLN A 103 7.27 21.86 12.00
N ASP A 104 6.00 21.46 12.01
CA ASP A 104 5.49 20.20 12.57
C ASP A 104 5.18 19.12 11.51
N THR A 105 5.59 19.34 10.25
CA THR A 105 5.48 18.34 9.18
C THR A 105 6.33 17.12 9.52
N VAL A 106 5.76 15.94 9.35
CA VAL A 106 6.48 14.68 9.46
C VAL A 106 6.68 14.09 8.06
N ILE A 107 7.93 13.81 7.71
CA ILE A 107 8.30 13.15 6.46
C ILE A 107 8.47 11.67 6.74
N VAL A 108 7.83 10.80 5.97
CA VAL A 108 7.98 9.34 6.04
C VAL A 108 8.63 8.88 4.75
N THR A 109 9.80 8.27 4.83
CA THR A 109 10.56 7.88 3.64
C THR A 109 11.62 6.82 3.92
N VAL A 110 12.26 6.33 2.87
CA VAL A 110 13.37 5.36 2.95
C VAL A 110 14.69 6.05 3.28
N GLY A 111 15.68 5.27 3.77
CA GLY A 111 16.96 5.81 4.23
C GLY A 111 17.72 6.66 3.19
N ALA A 112 17.71 6.23 1.92
CA ALA A 112 18.39 6.95 0.84
C ALA A 112 17.78 8.34 0.58
N ALA A 113 16.45 8.47 0.61
CA ALA A 113 15.77 9.75 0.47
C ALA A 113 15.92 10.62 1.74
N ALA A 114 15.85 10.01 2.91
CA ALA A 114 16.05 10.71 4.19
C ALA A 114 17.39 11.46 4.24
N ALA A 115 18.44 10.90 3.66
CA ALA A 115 19.77 11.51 3.59
C ALA A 115 19.82 12.82 2.79
N LYS A 116 18.82 13.08 1.94
CA LYS A 116 18.70 14.28 1.09
C LYS A 116 17.84 15.38 1.71
N LEU A 117 17.15 15.08 2.81
CA LEU A 117 16.09 15.90 3.37
C LEU A 117 16.42 16.40 4.77
N SER A 118 15.65 17.37 5.25
CA SER A 118 15.77 17.92 6.59
C SER A 118 14.39 18.07 7.26
N GLY A 119 14.34 17.95 8.57
CA GLY A 119 13.12 18.08 9.36
C GLY A 119 12.82 16.87 10.23
N SER A 120 11.56 16.67 10.60
CA SER A 120 11.13 15.50 11.36
C SER A 120 10.92 14.32 10.40
N ILE A 121 11.89 13.42 10.34
CA ILE A 121 11.90 12.29 9.40
C ILE A 121 11.66 10.97 10.14
N ARG A 122 10.77 10.14 9.57
CA ARG A 122 10.57 8.74 9.94
C ARG A 122 11.10 7.86 8.81
N VAL A 123 12.22 7.20 9.06
CA VAL A 123 12.80 6.26 8.09
C VAL A 123 12.07 4.94 8.19
N VAL A 124 11.66 4.43 7.03
CA VAL A 124 10.92 3.17 6.87
C VAL A 124 11.58 2.26 5.85
N LYS A 125 11.19 1.00 5.85
CA LYS A 125 11.53 -0.04 4.88
C LYS A 125 10.29 -0.86 4.53
N PRO A 126 10.30 -1.68 3.48
CA PRO A 126 9.16 -2.53 3.13
C PRO A 126 8.67 -3.38 4.32
N GLY A 127 7.35 -3.38 4.54
CA GLY A 127 6.68 -4.12 5.61
C GLY A 127 6.52 -3.37 6.94
N ASP A 128 7.07 -2.17 7.07
CA ASP A 128 6.91 -1.36 8.28
C ASP A 128 5.48 -0.83 8.42
N LYS A 129 5.03 -0.66 9.67
CA LYS A 129 3.73 -0.07 10.03
C LYS A 129 3.94 0.98 11.10
N LEU A 130 3.31 2.14 10.93
CA LEU A 130 3.39 3.24 11.88
C LEU A 130 2.10 4.07 11.84
N THR A 131 1.94 4.94 12.82
CA THR A 131 0.89 5.96 12.81
C THR A 131 1.53 7.33 12.92
N VAL A 132 1.17 8.26 12.04
CA VAL A 132 1.66 9.63 12.02
C VAL A 132 0.49 10.58 12.03
N LYS A 133 0.43 11.48 13.02
CA LYS A 133 -0.68 12.45 13.18
C LYS A 133 -2.08 11.80 13.08
N GLY A 134 -2.23 10.60 13.65
CA GLY A 134 -3.48 9.84 13.62
C GLY A 134 -3.69 8.98 12.36
N ILE A 135 -2.91 9.17 11.30
CA ILE A 135 -3.01 8.41 10.05
C ILE A 135 -2.22 7.10 10.17
N PRO A 136 -2.89 5.93 10.07
CA PRO A 136 -2.22 4.64 9.92
C PRO A 136 -1.52 4.56 8.57
N ILE A 137 -0.26 4.15 8.56
CA ILE A 137 0.58 4.01 7.36
C ILE A 137 1.26 2.65 7.40
N SER A 138 1.22 1.92 6.30
CA SER A 138 2.03 0.73 6.08
C SER A 138 2.80 0.85 4.78
N THR A 139 3.98 0.23 4.72
CA THR A 139 4.83 0.23 3.54
C THR A 139 4.82 -1.13 2.88
N VAL A 140 4.82 -1.13 1.56
CA VAL A 140 4.94 -2.31 0.72
C VAL A 140 6.17 -2.16 -0.17
N PRO A 141 6.83 -3.24 -0.64
CA PRO A 141 7.95 -3.09 -1.54
C PRO A 141 7.52 -2.45 -2.87
N ALA A 142 8.43 -1.68 -3.47
CA ALA A 142 8.29 -1.14 -4.82
C ALA A 142 9.59 -1.43 -5.58
N TYR A 143 9.52 -2.17 -6.70
CA TYR A 143 10.69 -2.57 -7.46
C TYR A 143 10.35 -3.03 -8.88
N ASN A 144 11.39 -3.13 -9.74
CA ASN A 144 11.23 -3.62 -11.10
C ASN A 144 11.51 -5.12 -11.23
N LEU A 145 10.71 -5.77 -12.09
CA LEU A 145 10.89 -7.13 -12.56
C LEU A 145 11.47 -7.18 -13.97
N ASN A 146 11.08 -6.22 -14.84
CA ASN A 146 11.38 -6.24 -16.26
C ASN A 146 11.79 -4.86 -16.84
N LYS A 147 11.97 -3.84 -16.04
CA LYS A 147 12.43 -2.51 -16.46
C LYS A 147 13.91 -2.32 -16.08
N PHE A 148 14.79 -2.35 -17.08
CA PHE A 148 16.23 -2.33 -16.87
C PHE A 148 16.89 -1.13 -17.53
N ARG A 149 17.82 -0.48 -16.82
CA ARG A 149 18.70 0.56 -17.40
C ARG A 149 19.85 -0.01 -18.24
N SER A 150 20.21 -1.26 -17.95
CA SER A 150 21.17 -2.07 -18.70
C SER A 150 20.92 -3.55 -18.38
N PRO A 151 21.45 -4.51 -19.16
CA PRO A 151 21.21 -5.93 -18.94
C PRO A 151 21.47 -6.34 -17.48
N GLY A 152 20.42 -6.86 -16.79
CA GLY A 152 20.47 -7.30 -15.41
C GLY A 152 20.49 -6.20 -14.34
N VAL A 153 20.40 -4.90 -14.73
CA VAL A 153 20.41 -3.79 -13.79
C VAL A 153 19.05 -3.06 -13.84
N PRO A 154 18.12 -3.35 -12.96
CA PRO A 154 16.81 -2.69 -12.93
C PRO A 154 16.95 -1.20 -12.58
N PHE A 155 15.95 -0.39 -12.98
CA PHE A 155 15.88 1.01 -12.54
C PHE A 155 15.61 1.12 -11.05
N HIS A 156 14.75 0.26 -10.50
CA HIS A 156 14.37 0.17 -9.10
C HIS A 156 14.66 -1.24 -8.59
N PRO A 157 15.91 -1.50 -8.13
CA PRO A 157 16.27 -2.83 -7.63
C PRO A 157 15.58 -3.12 -6.29
N ARG A 158 15.16 -4.37 -6.08
CA ARG A 158 14.49 -4.80 -4.84
C ARG A 158 15.34 -4.51 -3.59
N GLU A 159 16.65 -4.64 -3.72
CA GLU A 159 17.62 -4.44 -2.66
C GLU A 159 17.75 -2.97 -2.22
N ALA A 160 17.30 -2.02 -3.05
CA ALA A 160 17.27 -0.60 -2.68
C ALA A 160 16.26 -0.32 -1.56
N GLY A 161 15.30 -1.23 -1.33
CA GLY A 161 14.32 -1.09 -0.25
C GLY A 161 13.33 0.05 -0.47
N TYR A 162 13.04 0.42 -1.71
CA TYR A 162 12.02 1.40 -2.08
C TYR A 162 10.63 0.91 -1.70
N VAL A 163 9.72 1.83 -1.48
CA VAL A 163 8.40 1.52 -0.92
C VAL A 163 7.26 2.19 -1.68
N GLY A 164 6.13 1.48 -1.77
CA GLY A 164 4.83 2.08 -1.89
C GLY A 164 4.21 2.27 -0.49
N PHE A 165 3.21 3.10 -0.38
CA PHE A 165 2.50 3.38 0.87
C PHE A 165 1.05 2.94 0.78
N VAL A 166 0.55 2.27 1.83
CA VAL A 166 -0.88 2.13 2.10
C VAL A 166 -1.19 2.93 3.34
N PHE A 167 -2.05 3.94 3.23
CA PHE A 167 -2.42 4.80 4.34
C PHE A 167 -3.93 5.03 4.39
N THR A 168 -4.47 5.24 5.59
CA THR A 168 -5.91 5.35 5.81
C THR A 168 -6.31 6.79 6.05
N VAL A 169 -7.24 7.30 5.24
CA VAL A 169 -7.83 8.63 5.35
C VAL A 169 -9.36 8.48 5.33
N GLU A 170 -10.04 9.12 6.26
CA GLU A 170 -11.51 9.03 6.42
C GLU A 170 -12.03 7.57 6.45
N GLY A 171 -11.25 6.67 7.06
CA GLY A 171 -11.58 5.25 7.16
C GLY A 171 -11.35 4.44 5.88
N ARG A 172 -10.87 5.05 4.80
CA ARG A 172 -10.58 4.43 3.51
C ARG A 172 -9.07 4.30 3.27
N ARG A 173 -8.65 3.21 2.66
CA ARG A 173 -7.24 2.91 2.39
C ARG A 173 -6.86 3.34 0.99
N ILE A 174 -5.82 4.14 0.92
CA ILE A 174 -5.21 4.61 -0.34
C ILE A 174 -3.87 3.91 -0.49
N TYR A 175 -3.65 3.25 -1.61
CA TYR A 175 -2.36 2.70 -2.00
C TYR A 175 -1.70 3.60 -3.04
N HIS A 176 -0.54 4.15 -2.70
CA HIS A 176 0.36 4.82 -3.63
C HIS A 176 1.51 3.87 -3.95
N ALA A 177 1.58 3.39 -5.19
CA ALA A 177 2.48 2.31 -5.54
C ALA A 177 3.97 2.72 -5.57
N GLY A 178 4.26 4.01 -5.83
CA GLY A 178 5.60 4.47 -6.19
C GLY A 178 6.03 3.85 -7.52
N ASP A 179 7.34 3.87 -7.78
CA ASP A 179 7.93 3.30 -8.98
C ASP A 179 8.11 1.79 -8.86
N THR A 180 7.22 1.07 -9.50
CA THR A 180 7.19 -0.39 -9.42
C THR A 180 6.66 -1.05 -10.69
N ASP A 181 7.03 -2.31 -10.90
CA ASP A 181 6.32 -3.21 -11.81
C ASP A 181 5.15 -3.90 -11.09
N ASN A 182 4.37 -4.71 -11.81
CA ASN A 182 3.29 -5.53 -11.27
C ASN A 182 3.87 -6.71 -10.45
N ILE A 183 4.30 -6.42 -9.23
CA ILE A 183 4.99 -7.36 -8.34
C ILE A 183 4.02 -8.33 -7.64
N PRO A 184 4.47 -9.55 -7.27
CA PRO A 184 3.62 -10.54 -6.61
C PRO A 184 2.99 -10.06 -5.31
N GLU A 185 3.66 -9.20 -4.56
CA GLU A 185 3.22 -8.66 -3.29
C GLU A 185 1.92 -7.82 -3.40
N MET A 186 1.59 -7.35 -4.60
CA MET A 186 0.34 -6.62 -4.85
C MET A 186 -0.91 -7.45 -4.54
N ALA A 187 -0.83 -8.79 -4.60
CA ALA A 187 -1.95 -9.67 -4.23
C ALA A 187 -2.33 -9.60 -2.74
N GLY A 188 -1.46 -9.07 -1.89
CA GLY A 188 -1.71 -8.88 -0.46
C GLY A 188 -2.09 -7.46 -0.06
N ILE A 189 -2.19 -6.54 -1.03
CA ILE A 189 -2.53 -5.15 -0.77
C ILE A 189 -4.05 -5.03 -0.67
N ASP A 190 -4.50 -4.50 0.46
CA ASP A 190 -5.89 -4.20 0.74
C ASP A 190 -6.07 -2.67 0.69
N ALA A 191 -6.65 -2.16 -0.41
CA ALA A 191 -6.83 -0.75 -0.68
C ALA A 191 -8.16 -0.47 -1.38
N ASP A 192 -8.82 0.62 -0.98
CA ASP A 192 -10.06 1.10 -1.60
C ASP A 192 -9.75 1.94 -2.85
N VAL A 193 -8.67 2.73 -2.80
CA VAL A 193 -8.16 3.52 -3.92
C VAL A 193 -6.72 3.12 -4.22
N ALA A 194 -6.37 2.89 -5.49
CA ALA A 194 -5.02 2.56 -5.91
C ALA A 194 -4.47 3.59 -6.91
N LEU A 195 -3.37 4.27 -6.53
CA LEU A 195 -2.62 5.18 -7.40
C LEU A 195 -1.50 4.34 -8.04
N LEU A 196 -1.60 4.10 -9.36
CA LEU A 196 -0.74 3.14 -10.07
C LEU A 196 0.01 3.79 -11.23
N PRO A 197 1.32 3.58 -11.36
CA PRO A 197 2.08 4.04 -12.52
C PRO A 197 1.66 3.28 -13.78
N VAL A 198 1.55 3.98 -14.93
CA VAL A 198 1.03 3.41 -16.19
C VAL A 198 1.87 3.71 -17.42
N SER A 199 2.94 4.49 -17.29
CA SER A 199 3.69 5.01 -18.46
C SER A 199 4.52 3.97 -19.21
N GLY A 200 4.88 2.85 -18.57
CA GLY A 200 5.85 1.89 -19.11
C GLY A 200 7.30 2.41 -19.15
N ILE A 201 7.52 3.67 -18.75
CA ILE A 201 8.85 4.27 -18.65
C ILE A 201 9.32 4.06 -17.21
N TYR A 202 10.30 3.18 -17.02
CA TYR A 202 10.86 2.77 -15.72
C TYR A 202 9.90 1.99 -14.79
N VAL A 203 8.61 1.96 -15.09
CA VAL A 203 7.51 1.43 -14.26
C VAL A 203 6.54 0.59 -15.11
N MET A 204 5.45 0.12 -14.53
CA MET A 204 4.39 -0.61 -15.22
C MET A 204 3.92 0.11 -16.48
N THR A 205 3.64 -0.66 -17.54
CA THR A 205 2.82 -0.22 -18.67
C THR A 205 1.35 -0.17 -18.25
N ALA A 206 0.50 0.45 -19.07
CA ALA A 206 -0.94 0.45 -18.89
C ALA A 206 -1.50 -0.98 -18.78
N GLU A 207 -0.99 -1.93 -19.58
CA GLU A 207 -1.38 -3.33 -19.56
C GLU A 207 -0.98 -4.03 -18.26
N GLU A 208 0.24 -3.79 -17.77
CA GLU A 208 0.71 -4.33 -16.49
C GLU A 208 -0.11 -3.75 -15.32
N ALA A 209 -0.51 -2.48 -15.37
CA ALA A 209 -1.40 -1.87 -14.39
C ALA A 209 -2.82 -2.47 -14.42
N VAL A 210 -3.35 -2.86 -15.58
CA VAL A 210 -4.59 -3.64 -15.69
C VAL A 210 -4.50 -4.97 -14.95
N GLU A 211 -3.35 -5.66 -15.06
CA GLU A 211 -3.13 -6.88 -14.28
C GLU A 211 -3.01 -6.59 -12.77
N ALA A 212 -2.34 -5.48 -12.40
CA ALA A 212 -2.20 -5.07 -11.01
C ALA A 212 -3.56 -4.84 -10.33
N VAL A 213 -4.51 -4.14 -10.98
CA VAL A 213 -5.85 -3.93 -10.40
C VAL A 213 -6.63 -5.23 -10.22
N THR A 214 -6.38 -6.27 -11.03
CA THR A 214 -7.01 -7.59 -10.83
C THR A 214 -6.49 -8.31 -9.59
N ARG A 215 -5.29 -7.97 -9.13
CA ARG A 215 -4.67 -8.50 -7.90
C ARG A 215 -5.09 -7.71 -6.67
N ILE A 216 -5.05 -6.37 -6.75
CA ILE A 216 -5.37 -5.45 -5.64
C ILE A 216 -6.88 -5.39 -5.42
N LYS A 217 -7.67 -5.33 -6.51
CA LYS A 217 -9.14 -5.19 -6.53
C LYS A 217 -9.64 -3.94 -5.78
N PRO A 218 -9.09 -2.75 -6.06
CA PRO A 218 -9.57 -1.53 -5.44
C PRO A 218 -10.99 -1.17 -5.94
N GLU A 219 -11.70 -0.31 -5.21
CA GLU A 219 -12.97 0.24 -5.68
C GLU A 219 -12.75 1.24 -6.83
N VAL A 220 -11.61 1.96 -6.80
CA VAL A 220 -11.20 2.93 -7.83
C VAL A 220 -9.69 2.88 -8.02
N ALA A 221 -9.23 2.97 -9.27
CA ALA A 221 -7.83 3.18 -9.58
C ALA A 221 -7.61 4.59 -10.20
N ILE A 222 -6.47 5.19 -9.90
CA ILE A 222 -6.04 6.48 -10.44
C ILE A 222 -4.67 6.28 -11.09
N PRO A 223 -4.53 6.55 -12.40
CA PRO A 223 -3.24 6.46 -13.08
C PRO A 223 -2.30 7.59 -12.64
N MET A 224 -1.03 7.26 -12.51
CA MET A 224 0.06 8.19 -12.22
C MET A 224 1.29 7.86 -13.06
N HIS A 225 2.42 8.52 -12.79
CA HIS A 225 3.67 8.44 -13.55
C HIS A 225 3.49 8.85 -15.03
N VAL A 226 2.66 9.87 -15.23
CA VAL A 226 2.40 10.53 -16.52
C VAL A 226 2.42 12.05 -16.34
N GLY A 227 2.57 12.78 -17.42
CA GLY A 227 2.70 14.23 -17.37
C GLY A 227 4.12 14.68 -16.94
N ARG A 228 4.32 15.98 -16.83
CA ARG A 228 5.62 16.59 -16.46
C ARG A 228 6.81 16.08 -17.29
N GLY A 229 6.56 15.66 -18.57
CA GLY A 229 7.60 15.17 -19.47
C GLY A 229 7.90 13.67 -19.39
N ILE A 230 7.23 12.92 -18.52
CA ILE A 230 7.36 11.47 -18.38
C ILE A 230 6.00 10.85 -18.70
N GLY A 231 5.96 9.84 -19.60
CA GLY A 231 4.73 9.20 -20.03
C GLY A 231 3.74 10.16 -20.70
N SER A 232 2.55 9.68 -20.97
CA SER A 232 1.50 10.48 -21.61
C SER A 232 0.12 10.17 -21.03
N LEU A 233 -0.82 11.10 -21.15
CA LEU A 233 -2.22 10.86 -20.81
C LEU A 233 -2.84 9.74 -21.66
N ALA A 234 -2.30 9.45 -22.85
CA ALA A 234 -2.75 8.32 -23.66
C ALA A 234 -2.50 6.96 -22.96
N ASP A 235 -1.48 6.87 -22.11
CA ASP A 235 -1.24 5.67 -21.30
C ASP A 235 -2.28 5.53 -20.21
N ALA A 236 -2.67 6.65 -19.58
CA ALA A 236 -3.76 6.70 -18.60
C ALA A 236 -5.12 6.32 -19.23
N GLU A 237 -5.42 6.83 -20.42
CA GLU A 237 -6.65 6.47 -21.15
C GLU A 237 -6.65 4.99 -21.55
N ARG A 238 -5.52 4.44 -22.02
CA ARG A 238 -5.39 3.02 -22.34
C ARG A 238 -5.60 2.13 -21.10
N PHE A 239 -5.10 2.54 -19.95
CA PHE A 239 -5.37 1.86 -18.69
C PHE A 239 -6.86 1.89 -18.36
N LYS A 240 -7.50 3.07 -18.46
CA LYS A 240 -8.93 3.26 -18.20
C LYS A 240 -9.82 2.39 -19.09
N GLU A 241 -9.48 2.31 -20.38
CA GLU A 241 -10.24 1.51 -21.34
C GLU A 241 -10.24 -0.01 -21.03
N LYS A 242 -9.13 -0.50 -20.43
CA LYS A 242 -8.91 -1.94 -20.24
C LYS A 242 -9.11 -2.43 -18.82
N ALA A 243 -9.09 -1.54 -17.82
CA ALA A 243 -9.18 -1.91 -16.42
C ALA A 243 -10.52 -2.56 -16.07
N SER A 244 -10.49 -3.54 -15.17
CA SER A 244 -11.67 -4.24 -14.66
C SER A 244 -12.38 -3.51 -13.51
N VAL A 245 -11.84 -2.37 -13.08
CA VAL A 245 -12.36 -1.50 -12.01
C VAL A 245 -12.58 -0.08 -12.56
N PRO A 246 -13.38 0.75 -11.93
CA PRO A 246 -13.48 2.17 -12.26
C PRO A 246 -12.11 2.84 -12.23
N VAL A 247 -11.80 3.67 -13.24
CA VAL A 247 -10.57 4.45 -13.32
C VAL A 247 -10.91 5.92 -13.45
N GLU A 248 -10.38 6.71 -12.54
CA GLU A 248 -10.50 8.18 -12.55
C GLU A 248 -9.17 8.82 -12.98
N ILE A 249 -9.20 9.50 -14.12
CA ILE A 249 -8.07 10.32 -14.59
C ILE A 249 -8.29 11.72 -14.05
N LEU A 250 -7.56 12.09 -13.01
CA LEU A 250 -7.70 13.39 -12.38
C LEU A 250 -7.10 14.50 -13.25
N PRO A 251 -7.69 15.70 -13.26
CA PRO A 251 -7.04 16.86 -13.87
C PRO A 251 -5.78 17.21 -13.08
N MET A 252 -4.70 17.58 -13.80
CA MET A 252 -3.48 18.05 -13.15
C MET A 252 -3.72 19.47 -12.59
N GLU A 253 -3.57 19.63 -11.30
CA GLU A 253 -3.58 20.94 -10.63
C GLU A 253 -2.20 21.60 -10.72
N ARG A 254 -2.20 22.95 -10.67
CA ARG A 254 -0.97 23.76 -10.73
C ARG A 254 -0.63 24.35 -9.37
#